data_82ba0467c24bb8ea71d85a73d3bd3f09
#
_entry.id   82ba0467c24bb8ea71d85a73d3bd3f09
#
_cell.length_a   1.000
_cell.length_b   1.000
_cell.length_c   1.000
_cell.angle_alpha   90.00
_cell.angle_beta   90.00
_cell.angle_gamma   90.00
#
_symmetry.space_group_name_H-M   'P 1'
#
loop_
_entity.id
_entity.type
_entity.pdbx_description
1 polymer ?
#
loop_
_entity_poly.entity_id
_entity_poly.type
_entity_poly.pdbx_seq_one_letter_code
_entity_poly.pdbx_strand_id
1 'polypeptide(L)'
;MKIIENGTVTNPKGYKGAGLHIGIKKRNKDFALIVSDVEAKAVGTFTTNMVKAAPVLWDKQVVENSDTVKAIAINSGIANACTGKLGEEANEKFANIVGNALNVEKEKVLICSTGVIGKQLSTDPIEKGIDEALKQLKDDHQAGIDVATSIMTTDTKPKHLAIEIEVKGKTVTIGACCKGSGMIHPNMATMLGFITTDLNISKELLNKALKSVIPDTFNMISVDRDTSTNDTVLLLANGLAGNDEIVKEDEDYQTFKEALYYVNEYLAKCIASDGEGATKLLEVNVNGAKDVKQAKVIAKSVCTSPLVKTAIFGNDANWGRLLCAMGYSGEEFDPYQVDLYIESEFGNLKLVENGMATDYSEEFATKILSSDYVKTNIEMKIADAKATAWGCDLTYDYVKINADYRS
;
A
#
# COMPACT_ATOMS: atom_id res chain seq x y z
N MET A 1 -1.80 18.34 -11.66
CA MET A 1 -1.30 16.95 -11.56
C MET A 1 -1.48 16.28 -12.91
N LYS A 2 -0.44 15.58 -13.40
CA LYS A 2 -0.45 14.84 -14.66
C LYS A 2 0.06 13.41 -14.39
N ILE A 3 -0.68 12.40 -14.82
CA ILE A 3 -0.27 10.99 -14.69
C ILE A 3 0.74 10.68 -15.79
N ILE A 4 1.84 10.03 -15.43
CA ILE A 4 2.82 9.51 -16.38
C ILE A 4 2.37 8.09 -16.77
N GLU A 5 2.15 7.88 -18.05
CA GLU A 5 1.76 6.57 -18.56
C GLU A 5 2.83 5.53 -18.21
N ASN A 6 2.39 4.42 -17.59
CA ASN A 6 3.26 3.36 -17.06
C ASN A 6 4.36 3.86 -16.11
N GLY A 7 4.14 4.96 -15.39
CA GLY A 7 5.11 5.55 -14.49
C GLY A 7 5.50 4.62 -13.32
N THR A 8 6.74 4.76 -12.83
CA THR A 8 7.35 3.88 -11.82
C THR A 8 8.20 4.68 -10.82
N VAL A 9 8.80 4.01 -9.84
CA VAL A 9 9.72 4.59 -8.84
C VAL A 9 11.01 5.20 -9.46
N THR A 10 11.32 4.90 -10.71
CA THR A 10 12.50 5.42 -11.40
C THR A 10 12.24 6.71 -12.19
N ASN A 11 10.99 7.16 -12.27
CA ASN A 11 10.65 8.39 -13.02
C ASN A 11 11.17 9.68 -12.39
N PRO A 12 11.19 9.86 -11.04
CA PRO A 12 11.77 11.08 -10.47
C PRO A 12 13.27 11.15 -10.76
N LYS A 13 13.77 12.37 -11.02
CA LYS A 13 15.18 12.58 -11.40
C LYS A 13 16.14 11.99 -10.38
N GLY A 14 17.17 11.30 -10.89
CA GLY A 14 18.23 10.74 -10.07
C GLY A 14 17.87 9.47 -9.29
N TYR A 15 16.73 8.85 -9.56
CA TYR A 15 16.43 7.51 -9.04
C TYR A 15 16.65 6.44 -10.10
N LYS A 16 17.33 5.37 -9.69
CA LYS A 16 17.59 4.17 -10.49
C LYS A 16 17.06 2.95 -9.78
N GLY A 17 16.63 1.98 -10.56
CA GLY A 17 16.14 0.69 -10.07
C GLY A 17 16.85 -0.49 -10.71
N ALA A 18 16.88 -1.60 -9.99
CA ALA A 18 17.20 -2.91 -10.53
C ALA A 18 16.32 -3.96 -9.87
N GLY A 19 15.89 -4.95 -10.63
CA GLY A 19 15.11 -6.06 -10.10
C GLY A 19 15.49 -7.35 -10.81
N LEU A 20 15.97 -8.36 -10.03
CA LEU A 20 16.53 -9.58 -10.60
C LEU A 20 16.29 -10.81 -9.70
N HIS A 21 16.60 -11.98 -10.22
CA HIS A 21 16.62 -13.23 -9.48
C HIS A 21 18.03 -13.51 -8.99
N ILE A 22 18.22 -13.60 -7.66
CA ILE A 22 19.49 -13.93 -7.03
C ILE A 22 19.50 -15.29 -6.31
N GLY A 23 18.37 -16.01 -6.30
CA GLY A 23 18.25 -17.36 -5.75
C GLY A 23 17.64 -17.45 -4.34
N ILE A 24 16.94 -16.43 -3.86
CA ILE A 24 16.15 -16.51 -2.62
C ILE A 24 14.86 -17.31 -2.87
N LYS A 25 14.16 -17.03 -3.98
CA LYS A 25 13.07 -17.84 -4.52
C LYS A 25 13.60 -18.94 -5.44
N LYS A 26 12.77 -19.92 -5.76
CA LYS A 26 13.15 -21.00 -6.68
C LYS A 26 13.23 -20.54 -8.15
N ARG A 27 12.47 -19.54 -8.58
CA ARG A 27 12.36 -19.12 -9.99
C ARG A 27 12.16 -17.62 -10.06
N ASN A 28 11.26 -16.93 -9.77
CA ASN A 28 10.92 -15.52 -10.04
C ASN A 28 11.98 -14.54 -9.50
N LYS A 29 11.97 -13.32 -10.00
CA LYS A 29 12.74 -12.20 -9.43
C LYS A 29 12.46 -12.11 -7.91
N ASP A 30 13.50 -11.86 -7.12
CA ASP A 30 13.44 -11.96 -5.66
C ASP A 30 14.31 -10.92 -4.93
N PHE A 31 14.97 -10.06 -5.69
CA PHE A 31 15.76 -8.97 -5.17
C PHE A 31 15.50 -7.69 -5.97
N ALA A 32 15.29 -6.59 -5.26
CA ALA A 32 15.17 -5.25 -5.84
C ALA A 32 16.09 -4.26 -5.15
N LEU A 33 16.59 -3.30 -5.91
CA LEU A 33 17.39 -2.20 -5.44
C LEU A 33 16.86 -0.90 -6.02
N ILE A 34 16.61 0.10 -5.17
CA ILE A 34 16.27 1.47 -5.55
C ILE A 34 17.40 2.36 -5.02
N VAL A 35 18.07 3.11 -5.89
CA VAL A 35 19.21 3.95 -5.54
C VAL A 35 18.94 5.38 -6.00
N SER A 36 19.28 6.33 -5.15
CA SER A 36 19.30 7.75 -5.52
C SER A 36 20.74 8.16 -5.90
N ASP A 37 20.89 8.95 -6.96
CA ASP A 37 22.21 9.47 -7.39
C ASP A 37 22.86 10.39 -6.35
N VAL A 38 22.02 11.09 -5.56
CA VAL A 38 22.42 11.88 -4.39
C VAL A 38 21.76 11.34 -3.14
N GLU A 39 22.23 11.69 -1.96
CA GLU A 39 21.56 11.33 -0.72
C GLU A 39 20.15 11.93 -0.66
N ALA A 40 19.16 11.15 -0.28
CA ALA A 40 17.76 11.53 -0.20
C ALA A 40 17.29 11.59 1.25
N LYS A 41 16.50 12.60 1.60
CA LYS A 41 15.74 12.59 2.86
C LYS A 41 14.77 11.43 2.84
N ALA A 42 14.70 10.65 3.92
CA ALA A 42 13.84 9.49 4.01
C ALA A 42 12.94 9.56 5.24
N VAL A 43 11.68 9.17 5.04
CA VAL A 43 10.68 8.98 6.10
C VAL A 43 9.92 7.69 5.87
N GLY A 44 9.31 7.15 6.92
CA GLY A 44 8.59 5.88 6.83
C GLY A 44 7.44 5.77 7.81
N THR A 45 6.50 4.89 7.47
CA THR A 45 5.47 4.37 8.38
C THR A 45 5.60 2.85 8.43
N PHE A 46 5.37 2.28 9.60
CA PHE A 46 5.70 0.89 9.91
C PHE A 46 4.56 0.20 10.62
N THR A 47 4.49 -1.13 10.51
CA THR A 47 3.48 -1.96 11.18
C THR A 47 3.38 -1.68 12.68
N THR A 48 2.15 -1.66 13.19
CA THR A 48 1.87 -1.64 14.63
C THR A 48 1.77 -3.04 15.24
N ASN A 49 1.90 -4.12 14.43
CA ASN A 49 1.96 -5.47 14.94
C ASN A 49 3.05 -5.57 16.02
N MET A 50 2.74 -6.24 17.12
CA MET A 50 3.72 -6.45 18.21
C MET A 50 4.90 -7.35 17.76
N VAL A 51 4.63 -8.25 16.82
CA VAL A 51 5.64 -9.12 16.19
C VAL A 51 6.20 -8.40 14.96
N LYS A 52 7.28 -7.63 15.16
CA LYS A 52 7.93 -6.89 14.08
C LYS A 52 9.09 -7.68 13.49
N ALA A 53 9.18 -7.66 12.15
CA ALA A 53 10.32 -8.21 11.44
C ALA A 53 11.61 -7.39 11.68
N ALA A 54 12.77 -8.02 11.57
CA ALA A 54 14.06 -7.36 11.74
C ALA A 54 14.26 -6.15 10.82
N PRO A 55 13.89 -6.18 9.52
CA PRO A 55 13.99 -5.01 8.65
C PRO A 55 13.11 -3.84 9.11
N VAL A 56 11.94 -4.08 9.68
CA VAL A 56 11.08 -3.00 10.23
C VAL A 56 11.76 -2.26 11.37
N LEU A 57 12.42 -2.99 12.27
CA LEU A 57 13.16 -2.39 13.39
C LEU A 57 14.38 -1.59 12.89
N TRP A 58 15.09 -2.14 11.90
CA TRP A 58 16.22 -1.49 11.26
C TRP A 58 15.81 -0.20 10.56
N ASP A 59 14.82 -0.25 9.67
CA ASP A 59 14.39 0.89 8.89
C ASP A 59 13.85 2.02 9.77
N LYS A 60 13.10 1.66 10.83
CA LYS A 60 12.63 2.63 11.82
C LYS A 60 13.81 3.36 12.46
N GLN A 61 14.84 2.63 12.92
CA GLN A 61 16.03 3.21 13.51
C GLN A 61 16.78 4.11 12.51
N VAL A 62 16.93 3.67 11.26
CA VAL A 62 17.61 4.45 10.21
C VAL A 62 16.87 5.75 9.93
N VAL A 63 15.55 5.73 9.69
CA VAL A 63 14.81 6.97 9.37
C VAL A 63 14.70 7.92 10.57
N GLU A 64 14.79 7.42 11.80
CA GLU A 64 14.80 8.25 13.00
C GLU A 64 16.16 8.93 13.24
N ASN A 65 17.28 8.23 12.97
CA ASN A 65 18.62 8.69 13.36
C ASN A 65 19.47 9.21 12.19
N SER A 66 19.14 8.89 10.93
CA SER A 66 19.88 9.38 9.75
C SER A 66 19.13 10.51 9.08
N ASP A 67 19.81 11.60 8.75
CA ASP A 67 19.20 12.71 8.00
C ASP A 67 18.84 12.31 6.58
N THR A 68 19.67 11.48 5.97
CA THR A 68 19.53 11.04 4.58
C THR A 68 19.90 9.58 4.40
N VAL A 69 19.42 8.99 3.31
CA VAL A 69 19.77 7.62 2.87
C VAL A 69 20.18 7.62 1.39
N LYS A 70 20.80 6.53 0.97
CA LYS A 70 21.26 6.34 -0.42
C LYS A 70 20.40 5.36 -1.19
N ALA A 71 19.90 4.31 -0.54
CA ALA A 71 19.25 3.20 -1.21
C ALA A 71 18.18 2.52 -0.35
N ILE A 72 17.28 1.80 -1.02
CA ILE A 72 16.39 0.79 -0.45
C ILE A 72 16.74 -0.53 -1.13
N ALA A 73 17.05 -1.57 -0.37
CA ALA A 73 17.24 -2.92 -0.86
C ALA A 73 16.15 -3.84 -0.33
N ILE A 74 15.55 -4.63 -1.21
CA ILE A 74 14.37 -5.43 -0.89
C ILE A 74 14.60 -6.88 -1.32
N ASN A 75 14.29 -7.83 -0.44
CA ASN A 75 14.18 -9.23 -0.82
C ASN A 75 12.74 -9.72 -0.70
N SER A 76 12.36 -10.63 -1.60
CA SER A 76 11.10 -11.37 -1.50
C SER A 76 11.35 -12.89 -1.46
N GLY A 77 10.40 -13.62 -0.82
CA GLY A 77 10.49 -15.05 -0.55
C GLY A 77 10.75 -15.41 0.91
N ILE A 78 11.43 -14.55 1.66
CA ILE A 78 11.71 -14.70 3.10
C ILE A 78 11.44 -13.37 3.79
N ALA A 79 10.54 -13.37 4.78
CA ALA A 79 10.11 -12.17 5.50
C ALA A 79 11.13 -11.68 6.55
N ASN A 80 12.07 -12.52 6.97
CA ASN A 80 12.97 -12.25 8.09
C ASN A 80 12.22 -11.77 9.35
N ALA A 81 11.10 -12.40 9.62
CA ALA A 81 10.24 -12.18 10.79
C ALA A 81 10.22 -13.42 11.66
N CYS A 82 10.11 -13.27 12.99
CA CYS A 82 10.20 -14.33 13.98
C CYS A 82 11.53 -15.12 13.90
N THR A 83 12.61 -14.45 13.57
CA THR A 83 13.95 -15.02 13.34
C THR A 83 14.95 -14.70 14.47
N GLY A 84 14.51 -13.94 15.48
CA GLY A 84 15.29 -13.57 16.64
C GLY A 84 16.59 -12.82 16.27
N LYS A 85 17.59 -12.91 17.14
CA LYS A 85 18.87 -12.22 16.99
C LYS A 85 19.59 -12.56 15.68
N LEU A 86 19.51 -13.81 15.21
CA LEU A 86 20.09 -14.21 13.93
C LEU A 86 19.46 -13.48 12.75
N GLY A 87 18.17 -13.17 12.82
CA GLY A 87 17.48 -12.38 11.80
C GLY A 87 17.91 -10.91 11.81
N GLU A 88 18.17 -10.34 12.99
CA GLU A 88 18.70 -8.97 13.13
C GLU A 88 20.13 -8.90 12.56
N GLU A 89 21.00 -9.85 12.90
CA GLU A 89 22.36 -9.97 12.37
C GLU A 89 22.37 -10.15 10.84
N ALA A 90 21.47 -10.98 10.30
CA ALA A 90 21.32 -11.18 8.87
C ALA A 90 20.86 -9.88 8.18
N ASN A 91 19.96 -9.13 8.80
CA ASN A 91 19.50 -7.84 8.27
C ASN A 91 20.61 -6.79 8.24
N GLU A 92 21.39 -6.69 9.33
CA GLU A 92 22.54 -5.79 9.41
C GLU A 92 23.62 -6.18 8.39
N LYS A 93 23.90 -7.48 8.22
CA LYS A 93 24.81 -7.97 7.17
C LYS A 93 24.29 -7.64 5.78
N PHE A 94 22.99 -7.74 5.53
CA PHE A 94 22.37 -7.34 4.27
C PHE A 94 22.62 -5.85 4.00
N ALA A 95 22.32 -4.96 4.96
CA ALA A 95 22.58 -3.53 4.82
C ALA A 95 24.06 -3.23 4.56
N ASN A 96 24.96 -3.96 5.24
CA ASN A 96 26.40 -3.79 5.07
C ASN A 96 26.90 -4.25 3.67
N ILE A 97 26.38 -5.35 3.12
CA ILE A 97 26.70 -5.81 1.76
C ILE A 97 26.33 -4.74 0.75
N VAL A 98 25.11 -4.20 0.84
CA VAL A 98 24.63 -3.16 -0.08
C VAL A 98 25.39 -1.85 0.12
N GLY A 99 25.63 -1.44 1.35
CA GLY A 99 26.39 -0.23 1.68
C GLY A 99 27.81 -0.27 1.11
N ASN A 100 28.51 -1.38 1.31
CA ASN A 100 29.85 -1.57 0.75
C ASN A 100 29.87 -1.52 -0.79
N ALA A 101 28.89 -2.14 -1.43
CA ALA A 101 28.76 -2.16 -2.88
C ALA A 101 28.44 -0.77 -3.47
N LEU A 102 27.73 0.09 -2.72
CA LEU A 102 27.44 1.47 -3.08
C LEU A 102 28.47 2.48 -2.54
N ASN A 103 29.48 2.02 -1.80
CA ASN A 103 30.51 2.83 -1.12
C ASN A 103 29.89 3.85 -0.15
N VAL A 104 28.94 3.42 0.67
CA VAL A 104 28.29 4.17 1.73
C VAL A 104 28.20 3.35 3.02
N GLU A 105 27.96 4.00 4.15
CA GLU A 105 27.72 3.34 5.42
C GLU A 105 26.39 2.54 5.37
N LYS A 106 26.30 1.44 6.12
CA LYS A 106 25.10 0.59 6.18
C LYS A 106 23.85 1.36 6.62
N GLU A 107 24.01 2.38 7.46
CA GLU A 107 22.95 3.28 7.93
C GLU A 107 22.40 4.21 6.83
N LYS A 108 23.00 4.19 5.64
CA LYS A 108 22.47 4.84 4.42
C LYS A 108 21.62 3.90 3.56
N VAL A 109 21.37 2.68 4.03
CA VAL A 109 20.62 1.65 3.30
C VAL A 109 19.42 1.20 4.12
N LEU A 110 18.21 1.39 3.58
CA LEU A 110 16.98 0.82 4.10
C LEU A 110 16.81 -0.61 3.58
N ILE A 111 16.29 -1.50 4.42
CA ILE A 111 16.12 -2.92 4.09
C ILE A 111 14.67 -3.33 4.27
N CYS A 112 14.06 -3.90 3.24
CA CYS A 112 12.74 -4.49 3.34
C CYS A 112 12.76 -5.96 2.94
N SER A 113 11.94 -6.76 3.59
CA SER A 113 11.79 -8.19 3.33
C SER A 113 10.33 -8.58 3.29
N THR A 114 9.98 -9.57 2.47
CA THR A 114 8.62 -10.12 2.41
C THR A 114 8.67 -11.60 2.02
N GLY A 115 7.66 -12.39 2.45
CA GLY A 115 7.54 -13.82 2.15
C GLY A 115 7.30 -14.67 3.38
N VAL A 116 7.95 -15.83 3.46
CA VAL A 116 7.73 -16.81 4.54
C VAL A 116 8.26 -16.29 5.87
N ILE A 117 7.43 -16.37 6.94
CA ILE A 117 7.76 -16.05 8.33
C ILE A 117 8.43 -17.24 8.99
N GLY A 118 9.37 -17.01 9.92
CA GLY A 118 10.05 -18.04 10.72
C GLY A 118 11.22 -18.73 10.02
N LYS A 119 11.49 -18.36 8.75
CA LYS A 119 12.64 -18.86 8.00
C LYS A 119 13.80 -17.87 8.08
N GLN A 120 15.00 -18.37 8.42
CA GLN A 120 16.21 -17.55 8.46
C GLN A 120 16.60 -17.07 7.05
N LEU A 121 16.95 -15.79 6.94
CA LEU A 121 17.44 -15.19 5.71
C LEU A 121 18.93 -15.50 5.56
N SER A 122 19.32 -16.27 4.50
CA SER A 122 20.71 -16.35 4.09
C SER A 122 21.09 -15.09 3.31
N THR A 123 22.23 -14.50 3.65
CA THR A 123 22.78 -13.36 2.91
C THR A 123 23.68 -13.77 1.74
N ASP A 124 24.01 -15.06 1.58
CA ASP A 124 24.87 -15.56 0.49
C ASP A 124 24.35 -15.24 -0.91
N PRO A 125 23.03 -15.39 -1.21
CA PRO A 125 22.51 -14.98 -2.52
C PRO A 125 22.66 -13.48 -2.76
N ILE A 126 22.53 -12.65 -1.72
CA ILE A 126 22.67 -11.19 -1.81
C ILE A 126 24.12 -10.82 -2.12
N GLU A 127 25.06 -11.41 -1.39
CA GLU A 127 26.49 -11.19 -1.57
C GLU A 127 26.96 -11.58 -2.99
N LYS A 128 26.41 -12.66 -3.56
CA LYS A 128 26.70 -13.10 -4.91
C LYS A 128 26.00 -12.27 -5.99
N GLY A 129 24.82 -11.72 -5.70
CA GLY A 129 23.97 -11.04 -6.66
C GLY A 129 24.16 -9.53 -6.73
N ILE A 130 24.77 -8.90 -5.70
CA ILE A 130 24.82 -7.44 -5.58
C ILE A 130 25.56 -6.77 -6.74
N ASP A 131 26.67 -7.32 -7.19
CA ASP A 131 27.45 -6.75 -8.31
C ASP A 131 26.65 -6.77 -9.61
N GLU A 132 25.84 -7.80 -9.84
CA GLU A 132 24.97 -7.89 -11.00
C GLU A 132 23.81 -6.89 -10.89
N ALA A 133 23.24 -6.71 -9.68
CA ALA A 133 22.22 -5.69 -9.43
C ALA A 133 22.74 -4.28 -9.75
N LEU A 134 23.97 -3.96 -9.34
CA LEU A 134 24.58 -2.65 -9.64
C LEU A 134 24.77 -2.42 -11.14
N LYS A 135 25.15 -3.45 -11.92
CA LYS A 135 25.28 -3.35 -13.37
C LYS A 135 23.93 -3.12 -14.08
N GLN A 136 22.83 -3.61 -13.48
CA GLN A 136 21.48 -3.48 -14.01
C GLN A 136 20.76 -2.20 -13.56
N LEU A 137 21.36 -1.39 -12.68
CA LEU A 137 20.77 -0.13 -12.23
C LEU A 137 20.54 0.83 -13.41
N LYS A 138 19.26 1.19 -13.64
CA LYS A 138 18.83 2.13 -14.68
C LYS A 138 17.70 3.01 -14.17
N ASP A 139 17.51 4.13 -14.85
CA ASP A 139 16.41 5.08 -14.63
C ASP A 139 15.27 4.92 -15.66
N ASP A 140 15.29 3.85 -16.45
CA ASP A 140 14.28 3.58 -17.45
C ASP A 140 13.02 2.90 -16.83
N HIS A 141 11.95 2.90 -17.61
CA HIS A 141 10.67 2.30 -17.25
C HIS A 141 10.81 0.82 -16.88
N GLN A 142 11.59 0.04 -17.65
CA GLN A 142 11.72 -1.40 -17.42
C GLN A 142 12.38 -1.69 -16.07
N ALA A 143 13.38 -0.90 -15.68
CA ALA A 143 14.02 -1.03 -14.37
C ALA A 143 13.02 -0.81 -13.22
N GLY A 144 12.12 0.17 -13.34
CA GLY A 144 11.06 0.38 -12.36
C GLY A 144 10.03 -0.76 -12.31
N ILE A 145 9.65 -1.34 -13.45
CA ILE A 145 8.81 -2.54 -13.52
C ILE A 145 9.51 -3.74 -12.91
N ASP A 146 10.81 -3.88 -13.13
CA ASP A 146 11.60 -4.96 -12.56
C ASP A 146 11.69 -4.87 -11.04
N VAL A 147 11.79 -3.67 -10.48
CA VAL A 147 11.67 -3.42 -9.04
C VAL A 147 10.30 -3.88 -8.55
N ALA A 148 9.20 -3.37 -9.15
CA ALA A 148 7.84 -3.70 -8.74
C ALA A 148 7.53 -5.21 -8.84
N THR A 149 8.11 -5.91 -9.84
CA THR A 149 7.96 -7.36 -10.01
C THR A 149 8.75 -8.15 -8.98
N SER A 150 9.96 -7.68 -8.62
CA SER A 150 10.85 -8.40 -7.69
C SER A 150 10.32 -8.46 -6.27
N ILE A 151 9.50 -7.48 -5.86
CA ILE A 151 8.92 -7.41 -4.52
C ILE A 151 7.63 -8.23 -4.36
N MET A 152 7.05 -8.75 -5.44
CA MET A 152 5.80 -9.54 -5.42
C MET A 152 5.99 -10.88 -4.71
N THR A 153 4.91 -11.36 -4.09
CA THR A 153 4.83 -12.72 -3.51
C THR A 153 3.68 -13.50 -4.14
N THR A 154 2.47 -13.32 -3.65
CA THR A 154 1.22 -13.88 -4.19
C THR A 154 0.50 -12.91 -5.12
N ASP A 155 1.03 -11.71 -5.29
CA ASP A 155 0.52 -10.70 -6.22
C ASP A 155 0.45 -11.26 -7.65
N THR A 156 -0.62 -10.91 -8.39
CA THR A 156 -0.81 -11.37 -9.78
C THR A 156 -0.21 -10.41 -10.80
N LYS A 157 -0.02 -9.14 -10.41
CA LYS A 157 0.50 -8.06 -11.27
C LYS A 157 1.36 -7.06 -10.48
N PRO A 158 2.38 -6.44 -11.12
CA PRO A 158 3.13 -5.34 -10.49
C PRO A 158 2.21 -4.12 -10.32
N LYS A 159 2.39 -3.39 -9.22
CA LYS A 159 1.60 -2.21 -8.85
C LYS A 159 2.53 -1.01 -8.79
N HIS A 160 2.33 -0.04 -9.68
CA HIS A 160 3.19 1.14 -9.81
C HIS A 160 2.43 2.33 -10.38
N LEU A 161 2.95 3.52 -10.17
CA LEU A 161 2.44 4.78 -10.67
C LEU A 161 3.55 5.82 -10.66
N ALA A 162 3.50 6.79 -11.57
CA ALA A 162 4.19 8.06 -11.39
C ALA A 162 3.32 9.22 -11.89
N ILE A 163 3.51 10.38 -11.26
CA ILE A 163 2.78 11.61 -11.58
C ILE A 163 3.73 12.81 -11.57
N GLU A 164 3.35 13.84 -12.29
CA GLU A 164 3.99 15.16 -12.27
C GLU A 164 3.06 16.21 -11.64
N ILE A 165 3.64 17.10 -10.86
CA ILE A 165 3.00 18.28 -10.29
C ILE A 165 3.90 19.49 -10.49
N GLU A 166 3.33 20.70 -10.41
CA GLU A 166 4.08 21.95 -10.40
C GLU A 166 4.22 22.44 -8.95
N VAL A 167 5.45 22.68 -8.52
CA VAL A 167 5.79 23.18 -7.19
C VAL A 167 6.83 24.29 -7.34
N LYS A 168 6.54 25.48 -6.84
CA LYS A 168 7.44 26.66 -6.93
C LYS A 168 7.98 26.91 -8.36
N GLY A 169 7.12 26.72 -9.36
CA GLY A 169 7.47 26.90 -10.77
C GLY A 169 8.42 25.85 -11.34
N LYS A 170 8.53 24.68 -10.69
CA LYS A 170 9.28 23.52 -11.16
C LYS A 170 8.38 22.31 -11.28
N THR A 171 8.59 21.52 -12.34
CA THR A 171 7.96 20.22 -12.45
C THR A 171 8.63 19.25 -11.49
N VAL A 172 7.86 18.69 -10.58
CA VAL A 172 8.25 17.69 -9.60
C VAL A 172 7.59 16.38 -9.95
N THR A 173 8.34 15.30 -9.91
CA THR A 173 7.85 13.94 -10.16
C THR A 173 7.72 13.17 -8.85
N ILE A 174 6.63 12.41 -8.72
CA ILE A 174 6.44 11.41 -7.65
C ILE A 174 6.28 10.07 -8.35
N GLY A 175 7.18 9.13 -8.08
CA GLY A 175 7.12 7.75 -8.56
C GLY A 175 6.88 6.79 -7.42
N ALA A 176 6.16 5.70 -7.67
CA ALA A 176 5.83 4.76 -6.61
C ALA A 176 5.64 3.33 -7.13
N CYS A 177 5.89 2.36 -6.26
CA CYS A 177 5.43 0.99 -6.43
C CYS A 177 5.07 0.37 -5.08
N CYS A 178 4.26 -0.69 -5.11
CA CYS A 178 3.93 -1.45 -3.91
C CYS A 178 3.70 -2.92 -4.23
N LYS A 179 3.66 -3.72 -3.17
CA LYS A 179 3.19 -5.11 -3.22
C LYS A 179 2.22 -5.36 -2.07
N GLY A 180 1.32 -6.31 -2.31
CA GLY A 180 0.39 -6.82 -1.33
C GLY A 180 -0.77 -7.53 -2.01
N SER A 181 -1.17 -8.69 -1.47
CA SER A 181 -2.23 -9.53 -1.98
C SER A 181 -2.88 -10.34 -0.85
N GLY A 182 -2.11 -10.98 0.03
CA GLY A 182 -2.58 -11.62 1.27
C GLY A 182 -1.95 -11.03 2.52
N MET A 183 -2.52 -11.33 3.70
CA MET A 183 -2.18 -10.75 5.00
C MET A 183 -2.31 -9.21 4.94
N ILE A 184 -3.48 -8.72 4.49
CA ILE A 184 -3.75 -7.30 4.23
C ILE A 184 -4.88 -6.79 5.12
N HIS A 185 -4.52 -6.16 6.23
CA HIS A 185 -5.38 -5.33 7.08
C HIS A 185 -4.56 -4.26 7.79
N PRO A 186 -4.18 -3.18 7.10
CA PRO A 186 -3.28 -2.17 7.67
C PRO A 186 -3.90 -1.45 8.86
N ASN A 187 -3.10 -1.44 9.94
CA ASN A 187 -3.25 -0.48 11.03
C ASN A 187 -1.87 0.17 11.20
N MET A 188 -1.52 1.13 10.32
CA MET A 188 -0.21 1.70 10.03
C MET A 188 0.67 0.86 9.09
N ALA A 189 0.11 0.19 8.11
CA ALA A 189 0.62 -0.50 6.93
C ALA A 189 0.54 -2.04 6.98
N THR A 190 -0.03 -2.67 5.92
CA THR A 190 0.05 -4.13 5.68
C THR A 190 0.48 -4.38 4.24
N MET A 191 1.71 -3.96 3.88
CA MET A 191 2.24 -4.03 2.51
C MET A 191 3.67 -3.50 2.49
N LEU A 192 4.34 -3.61 1.38
CA LEU A 192 5.54 -2.82 1.11
C LEU A 192 5.20 -1.76 0.08
N GLY A 193 5.44 -0.50 0.42
CA GLY A 193 5.26 0.65 -0.47
C GLY A 193 6.52 1.50 -0.53
N PHE A 194 6.94 1.81 -1.75
CA PHE A 194 8.12 2.61 -2.01
C PHE A 194 7.73 3.80 -2.87
N ILE A 195 7.98 4.99 -2.35
CA ILE A 195 7.65 6.25 -3.00
C ILE A 195 8.94 7.06 -3.11
N THR A 196 9.23 7.53 -4.31
CA THR A 196 10.37 8.39 -4.62
C THR A 196 9.88 9.73 -5.14
N THR A 197 10.58 10.80 -4.84
CA THR A 197 10.32 12.11 -5.44
C THR A 197 11.61 12.92 -5.58
N ASP A 198 11.70 13.71 -6.62
CA ASP A 198 12.77 14.67 -6.83
C ASP A 198 12.52 16.03 -6.15
N LEU A 199 11.43 16.15 -5.39
CA LEU A 199 11.07 17.34 -4.60
C LEU A 199 12.15 17.71 -3.56
N ASN A 200 12.47 19.00 -3.45
CA ASN A 200 13.23 19.53 -2.35
C ASN A 200 12.27 20.01 -1.24
N ILE A 201 12.26 19.30 -0.11
CA ILE A 201 11.36 19.52 1.04
C ILE A 201 12.10 19.17 2.33
N SER A 202 11.78 19.84 3.44
CA SER A 202 12.34 19.49 4.75
C SER A 202 11.87 18.11 5.20
N LYS A 203 12.73 17.37 5.91
CA LYS A 203 12.41 16.03 6.42
C LYS A 203 11.18 16.04 7.33
N GLU A 204 11.01 17.11 8.13
CA GLU A 204 9.86 17.28 9.02
C GLU A 204 8.55 17.33 8.23
N LEU A 205 8.47 18.18 7.19
CA LEU A 205 7.28 18.30 6.35
C LEU A 205 7.03 17.08 5.48
N LEU A 206 8.09 16.42 5.01
CA LEU A 206 7.99 15.15 4.29
C LEU A 206 7.33 14.07 5.18
N ASN A 207 7.78 13.94 6.45
CA ASN A 207 7.21 13.03 7.43
C ASN A 207 5.76 13.39 7.77
N LYS A 208 5.46 14.69 7.92
CA LYS A 208 4.10 15.18 8.20
C LYS A 208 3.15 14.85 7.03
N ALA A 209 3.59 15.06 5.80
CA ALA A 209 2.80 14.73 4.61
C ALA A 209 2.49 13.23 4.57
N LEU A 210 3.51 12.36 4.69
CA LEU A 210 3.31 10.90 4.65
C LEU A 210 2.35 10.45 5.76
N LYS A 211 2.60 10.85 7.01
CA LYS A 211 1.73 10.48 8.14
C LYS A 211 0.30 10.98 8.03
N SER A 212 0.07 12.08 7.31
CA SER A 212 -1.28 12.63 7.14
C SER A 212 -2.12 11.88 6.12
N VAL A 213 -1.51 11.23 5.12
CA VAL A 213 -2.24 10.54 4.04
C VAL A 213 -2.47 9.05 4.31
N ILE A 214 -1.59 8.39 5.07
CA ILE A 214 -1.68 6.94 5.37
C ILE A 214 -3.00 6.55 6.05
N PRO A 215 -3.54 7.30 7.04
CA PRO A 215 -4.79 6.93 7.73
C PRO A 215 -6.04 6.90 6.84
N ASP A 216 -6.02 7.57 5.70
CA ASP A 216 -7.14 7.69 4.77
C ASP A 216 -6.92 6.90 3.46
N THR A 217 -5.78 6.23 3.33
CA THR A 217 -5.39 5.46 2.15
C THR A 217 -5.05 4.01 2.52
N PHE A 218 -3.79 3.68 2.72
CA PHE A 218 -3.40 2.29 3.05
C PHE A 218 -4.08 1.74 4.30
N ASN A 219 -4.34 2.53 5.34
CA ASN A 219 -5.06 2.05 6.53
C ASN A 219 -6.55 1.78 6.29
N MET A 220 -7.08 2.15 5.13
CA MET A 220 -8.47 1.92 4.76
C MET A 220 -8.67 0.73 3.82
N ILE A 221 -7.65 -0.09 3.56
CA ILE A 221 -7.82 -1.33 2.80
C ILE A 221 -7.92 -2.56 3.71
N SER A 222 -8.49 -3.65 3.19
CA SER A 222 -8.41 -4.98 3.81
C SER A 222 -8.69 -6.08 2.80
N VAL A 223 -7.91 -7.16 2.84
CA VAL A 223 -8.18 -8.41 2.12
C VAL A 223 -8.75 -9.47 3.07
N ASP A 224 -8.08 -9.72 4.21
CA ASP A 224 -8.33 -10.88 5.08
C ASP A 224 -8.34 -10.57 6.59
N ARG A 225 -8.18 -9.31 6.99
CA ARG A 225 -8.12 -8.83 8.39
C ARG A 225 -6.84 -9.19 9.13
N ASP A 226 -5.84 -9.76 8.47
CA ASP A 226 -4.57 -10.10 9.10
C ASP A 226 -3.53 -8.99 8.90
N THR A 227 -2.97 -8.48 10.01
CA THR A 227 -1.93 -7.44 9.98
C THR A 227 -0.55 -8.08 9.95
N SER A 228 0.24 -7.76 8.93
CA SER A 228 1.56 -8.32 8.70
C SER A 228 2.62 -7.85 9.71
N THR A 229 3.70 -8.61 9.80
CA THR A 229 4.91 -8.34 10.60
C THR A 229 5.89 -7.39 9.92
N ASN A 230 5.73 -7.16 8.59
CA ASN A 230 6.74 -6.51 7.73
C ASN A 230 6.31 -5.18 7.14
N ASP A 231 5.09 -4.74 7.40
CA ASP A 231 4.49 -3.60 6.69
C ASP A 231 5.31 -2.35 6.82
N THR A 232 5.62 -1.76 5.68
CA THR A 232 6.49 -0.59 5.57
C THR A 232 6.09 0.25 4.37
N VAL A 233 5.90 1.56 4.56
CA VAL A 233 5.85 2.55 3.49
C VAL A 233 7.04 3.49 3.67
N LEU A 234 7.89 3.57 2.66
CA LEU A 234 9.05 4.47 2.62
C LEU A 234 8.84 5.56 1.57
N LEU A 235 9.15 6.80 1.93
CA LEU A 235 9.12 7.95 1.03
C LEU A 235 10.49 8.63 1.04
N LEU A 236 11.12 8.71 -0.13
CA LEU A 236 12.44 9.32 -0.35
C LEU A 236 12.30 10.59 -1.20
N ALA A 237 12.95 11.67 -0.77
CA ALA A 237 13.01 12.94 -1.49
C ALA A 237 14.47 13.41 -1.66
N ASN A 238 14.95 13.51 -2.91
CA ASN A 238 16.36 13.81 -3.22
C ASN A 238 16.63 15.26 -3.66
N GLY A 239 15.61 16.08 -3.90
CA GLY A 239 15.75 17.51 -4.21
C GLY A 239 16.16 17.84 -5.64
N LEU A 240 16.27 16.87 -6.53
CA LEU A 240 16.80 17.08 -7.89
C LEU A 240 15.80 17.75 -8.87
N ALA A 241 14.55 18.03 -8.46
CA ALA A 241 13.64 18.88 -9.21
C ALA A 241 14.15 20.33 -9.30
N GLY A 242 14.97 20.75 -8.32
CA GLY A 242 15.60 22.07 -8.28
C GLY A 242 14.65 23.21 -7.89
N ASN A 243 13.58 22.88 -7.18
CA ASN A 243 12.71 23.85 -6.52
C ASN A 243 13.38 24.38 -5.23
N ASP A 244 13.03 25.58 -4.80
CA ASP A 244 13.35 26.05 -3.47
C ASP A 244 12.76 25.13 -2.41
N GLU A 245 13.52 24.87 -1.35
CA GLU A 245 13.08 23.93 -0.31
C GLU A 245 11.74 24.34 0.30
N ILE A 246 10.81 23.40 0.40
CA ILE A 246 9.57 23.56 1.15
C ILE A 246 9.89 23.40 2.64
N VAL A 247 9.77 24.50 3.39
CA VAL A 247 10.04 24.56 4.85
C VAL A 247 8.83 24.99 5.67
N LYS A 248 7.67 25.20 5.03
CA LYS A 248 6.40 25.58 5.67
C LYS A 248 5.22 24.98 4.94
N GLU A 249 4.07 24.92 5.62
CA GLU A 249 2.81 24.41 5.08
C GLU A 249 2.08 25.49 4.25
N ASP A 250 2.67 25.85 3.11
CA ASP A 250 2.08 26.76 2.14
C ASP A 250 1.28 26.01 1.07
N GLU A 251 0.85 26.72 0.03
CA GLU A 251 0.08 26.16 -1.10
C GLU A 251 0.86 25.05 -1.84
N ASP A 252 2.18 25.24 -2.02
CA ASP A 252 3.04 24.23 -2.63
C ASP A 252 3.12 22.94 -1.80
N TYR A 253 3.18 23.05 -0.46
CA TYR A 253 3.08 21.89 0.42
C TYR A 253 1.72 21.17 0.30
N GLN A 254 0.62 21.92 0.21
CA GLN A 254 -0.70 21.33 0.03
C GLN A 254 -0.81 20.61 -1.32
N THR A 255 -0.29 21.20 -2.39
CA THR A 255 -0.20 20.58 -3.73
C THR A 255 0.56 19.25 -3.68
N PHE A 256 1.71 19.22 -3.00
CA PHE A 256 2.47 17.98 -2.82
C PHE A 256 1.68 16.94 -1.98
N LYS A 257 1.06 17.36 -0.89
CA LYS A 257 0.28 16.47 -0.02
C LYS A 257 -0.92 15.85 -0.75
N GLU A 258 -1.64 16.62 -1.55
CA GLU A 258 -2.77 16.13 -2.38
C GLU A 258 -2.28 15.12 -3.43
N ALA A 259 -1.15 15.39 -4.06
CA ALA A 259 -0.53 14.48 -5.01
C ALA A 259 -0.07 13.18 -4.33
N LEU A 260 0.52 13.28 -3.14
CA LEU A 260 0.93 12.13 -2.34
C LEU A 260 -0.29 11.31 -1.89
N TYR A 261 -1.40 11.96 -1.51
CA TYR A 261 -2.67 11.29 -1.23
C TYR A 261 -3.15 10.47 -2.42
N TYR A 262 -3.19 11.08 -3.60
CA TYR A 262 -3.61 10.41 -4.84
C TYR A 262 -2.76 9.16 -5.15
N VAL A 263 -1.42 9.28 -5.03
CA VAL A 263 -0.52 8.14 -5.26
C VAL A 263 -0.79 7.01 -4.27
N ASN A 264 -0.95 7.33 -2.98
CA ASN A 264 -1.20 6.33 -1.95
C ASN A 264 -2.59 5.69 -2.10
N GLU A 265 -3.62 6.45 -2.43
CA GLU A 265 -4.98 5.94 -2.71
C GLU A 265 -4.97 4.98 -3.90
N TYR A 266 -4.32 5.37 -5.01
CA TYR A 266 -4.20 4.52 -6.19
C TYR A 266 -3.53 3.18 -5.86
N LEU A 267 -2.40 3.20 -5.17
CA LEU A 267 -1.68 1.99 -4.77
C LEU A 267 -2.50 1.14 -3.78
N ALA A 268 -3.20 1.76 -2.84
CA ALA A 268 -4.10 1.08 -1.90
C ALA A 268 -5.22 0.33 -2.64
N LYS A 269 -5.86 0.97 -3.62
CA LYS A 269 -6.86 0.32 -4.51
C LYS A 269 -6.25 -0.82 -5.32
N CYS A 270 -5.03 -0.65 -5.83
CA CYS A 270 -4.33 -1.73 -6.55
C CYS A 270 -4.09 -2.96 -5.67
N ILE A 271 -3.72 -2.77 -4.39
CA ILE A 271 -3.56 -3.87 -3.44
C ILE A 271 -4.90 -4.55 -3.16
N ALA A 272 -5.95 -3.78 -2.85
CA ALA A 272 -7.27 -4.32 -2.55
C ALA A 272 -7.86 -5.10 -3.74
N SER A 273 -7.69 -4.60 -4.97
CA SER A 273 -8.18 -5.24 -6.19
C SER A 273 -7.43 -6.51 -6.59
N ASP A 274 -6.19 -6.67 -6.10
CA ASP A 274 -5.33 -7.84 -6.36
C ASP A 274 -5.21 -8.74 -5.11
N GLY A 275 -6.24 -8.73 -4.25
CA GLY A 275 -6.32 -9.63 -3.11
C GLY A 275 -6.27 -11.10 -3.54
N GLU A 276 -5.68 -11.98 -2.71
CA GLU A 276 -5.55 -13.40 -3.02
C GLU A 276 -6.90 -14.02 -3.42
N GLY A 277 -6.98 -14.48 -4.68
CA GLY A 277 -8.19 -15.07 -5.25
C GLY A 277 -9.33 -14.09 -5.51
N ALA A 278 -9.11 -12.78 -5.37
CA ALA A 278 -10.14 -11.78 -5.61
C ALA A 278 -10.56 -11.69 -7.08
N THR A 279 -11.86 -11.45 -7.30
CA THR A 279 -12.42 -11.18 -8.62
C THR A 279 -13.02 -9.78 -8.73
N LYS A 280 -13.20 -9.09 -7.59
CA LYS A 280 -13.81 -7.76 -7.54
C LYS A 280 -13.17 -6.86 -6.51
N LEU A 281 -13.01 -5.59 -6.88
CA LEU A 281 -12.75 -4.51 -5.93
C LEU A 281 -14.07 -4.07 -5.30
N LEU A 282 -14.13 -4.05 -3.98
CA LEU A 282 -15.23 -3.50 -3.19
C LEU A 282 -14.80 -2.14 -2.60
N GLU A 283 -15.50 -1.09 -2.94
CA GLU A 283 -15.37 0.23 -2.30
C GLU A 283 -16.59 0.47 -1.39
N VAL A 284 -16.35 0.80 -0.13
CA VAL A 284 -17.39 1.11 0.85
C VAL A 284 -17.26 2.57 1.25
N ASN A 285 -18.22 3.38 0.83
CA ASN A 285 -18.34 4.81 1.14
C ASN A 285 -19.34 5.01 2.26
N VAL A 286 -18.93 5.66 3.35
CA VAL A 286 -19.80 6.10 4.43
C VAL A 286 -19.86 7.61 4.43
N ASN A 287 -21.05 8.17 4.28
CA ASN A 287 -21.34 9.60 4.26
C ASN A 287 -22.31 9.95 5.39
N GLY A 288 -22.28 11.20 5.83
CA GLY A 288 -23.23 11.70 6.83
C GLY A 288 -23.02 11.17 8.24
N ALA A 289 -21.83 10.67 8.58
CA ALA A 289 -21.50 10.21 9.92
C ALA A 289 -21.26 11.40 10.88
N LYS A 290 -21.33 11.15 12.20
CA LYS A 290 -21.12 12.16 13.25
C LYS A 290 -19.71 12.75 13.24
N ASP A 291 -18.71 11.91 12.92
CA ASP A 291 -17.31 12.26 12.82
C ASP A 291 -16.56 11.27 11.91
N VAL A 292 -15.34 11.62 11.51
CA VAL A 292 -14.50 10.81 10.62
C VAL A 292 -14.15 9.45 11.23
N LYS A 293 -14.00 9.37 12.55
CA LYS A 293 -13.71 8.10 13.24
C LYS A 293 -14.87 7.11 13.05
N GLN A 294 -16.10 7.55 13.30
CA GLN A 294 -17.28 6.72 13.09
C GLN A 294 -17.39 6.24 11.64
N ALA A 295 -17.22 7.16 10.68
CA ALA A 295 -17.26 6.83 9.26
C ALA A 295 -16.22 5.73 8.90
N LYS A 296 -14.97 5.87 9.35
CA LYS A 296 -13.90 4.89 9.12
C LYS A 296 -14.18 3.54 9.74
N VAL A 297 -14.64 3.51 11.00
CA VAL A 297 -14.93 2.26 11.71
C VAL A 297 -16.05 1.49 11.01
N ILE A 298 -17.14 2.17 10.63
CA ILE A 298 -18.25 1.55 9.92
C ILE A 298 -17.81 1.07 8.53
N ALA A 299 -17.13 1.91 7.75
CA ALA A 299 -16.65 1.53 6.41
C ALA A 299 -15.74 0.29 6.46
N LYS A 300 -14.79 0.24 7.42
CA LYS A 300 -13.93 -0.94 7.61
C LYS A 300 -14.71 -2.16 8.09
N SER A 301 -15.69 -2.00 9.00
CA SER A 301 -16.51 -3.11 9.46
C SER A 301 -17.26 -3.79 8.31
N VAL A 302 -17.88 -3.00 7.44
CA VAL A 302 -18.57 -3.50 6.25
C VAL A 302 -17.59 -4.15 5.27
N CYS A 303 -16.50 -3.45 4.94
CA CYS A 303 -15.49 -3.89 3.99
C CYS A 303 -14.82 -5.23 4.40
N THR A 304 -14.69 -5.47 5.71
CA THR A 304 -14.01 -6.66 6.27
C THR A 304 -14.95 -7.81 6.62
N SER A 305 -16.26 -7.64 6.49
CA SER A 305 -17.24 -8.68 6.82
C SER A 305 -17.15 -9.87 5.84
N PRO A 306 -16.84 -11.08 6.29
CA PRO A 306 -16.82 -12.25 5.40
C PRO A 306 -18.15 -12.48 4.68
N LEU A 307 -19.28 -12.23 5.35
CA LEU A 307 -20.61 -12.39 4.76
C LEU A 307 -20.90 -11.33 3.69
N VAL A 308 -20.45 -10.08 3.88
CA VAL A 308 -20.52 -9.04 2.82
C VAL A 308 -19.66 -9.44 1.64
N LYS A 309 -18.38 -9.80 1.87
CA LYS A 309 -17.44 -10.18 0.81
C LYS A 309 -17.94 -11.38 -0.01
N THR A 310 -18.58 -12.39 0.62
CA THR A 310 -19.17 -13.53 -0.09
C THR A 310 -20.45 -13.15 -0.85
N ALA A 311 -21.24 -12.21 -0.36
CA ALA A 311 -22.39 -11.66 -1.11
C ALA A 311 -21.93 -10.94 -2.39
N ILE A 312 -20.88 -10.11 -2.29
CA ILE A 312 -20.26 -9.44 -3.45
C ILE A 312 -19.76 -10.47 -4.46
N PHE A 313 -19.09 -11.53 -4.02
CA PHE A 313 -18.67 -12.64 -4.89
C PHE A 313 -19.85 -13.27 -5.62
N GLY A 314 -20.94 -13.55 -4.91
CA GLY A 314 -22.15 -14.20 -5.45
C GLY A 314 -23.08 -13.28 -6.23
N ASN A 315 -22.76 -11.99 -6.43
CA ASN A 315 -23.65 -10.99 -7.02
C ASN A 315 -24.98 -10.86 -6.26
N ASP A 316 -24.97 -11.10 -4.95
CA ASP A 316 -26.12 -11.03 -4.06
C ASP A 316 -26.23 -9.65 -3.42
N ALA A 317 -27.26 -8.89 -3.72
CA ALA A 317 -27.54 -7.57 -3.15
C ALA A 317 -28.01 -7.65 -1.70
N ASN A 318 -27.25 -8.36 -0.86
CA ASN A 318 -27.60 -8.68 0.52
C ASN A 318 -27.43 -7.48 1.46
N TRP A 319 -28.30 -6.51 1.34
CA TRP A 319 -28.33 -5.30 2.18
C TRP A 319 -28.43 -5.65 3.68
N GLY A 320 -29.06 -6.78 4.05
CA GLY A 320 -29.12 -7.22 5.45
C GLY A 320 -27.74 -7.50 6.04
N ARG A 321 -26.81 -8.08 5.25
CA ARG A 321 -25.42 -8.28 5.68
C ARG A 321 -24.66 -6.97 5.81
N LEU A 322 -24.95 -5.97 4.97
CA LEU A 322 -24.38 -4.63 5.06
C LEU A 322 -24.81 -3.95 6.37
N LEU A 323 -26.13 -3.88 6.65
CA LEU A 323 -26.65 -3.31 7.90
C LEU A 323 -26.14 -4.07 9.15
N CYS A 324 -26.09 -5.40 9.08
CA CYS A 324 -25.54 -6.21 10.15
C CYS A 324 -24.08 -5.85 10.45
N ALA A 325 -23.25 -5.68 9.38
CA ALA A 325 -21.84 -5.31 9.51
C ALA A 325 -21.66 -3.89 10.07
N MET A 326 -22.56 -2.96 9.76
CA MET A 326 -22.62 -1.65 10.42
C MET A 326 -22.97 -1.79 11.89
N GLY A 327 -24.00 -2.59 12.21
CA GLY A 327 -24.54 -2.75 13.58
C GLY A 327 -23.56 -3.34 14.58
N TYR A 328 -22.66 -4.22 14.17
CA TYR A 328 -21.62 -4.75 15.06
C TYR A 328 -20.27 -4.01 14.97
N SER A 329 -20.22 -2.88 14.31
CA SER A 329 -18.98 -2.07 14.18
C SER A 329 -18.46 -1.51 15.51
N GLY A 330 -19.33 -1.45 16.54
CA GLY A 330 -19.05 -0.81 17.83
C GLY A 330 -19.37 0.69 17.87
N GLU A 331 -19.87 1.25 16.77
CA GLU A 331 -20.32 2.64 16.69
C GLU A 331 -21.85 2.73 16.80
N GLU A 332 -22.34 3.73 17.55
CA GLU A 332 -23.76 3.94 17.76
C GLU A 332 -24.37 4.79 16.64
N PHE A 333 -25.48 4.35 16.08
CA PHE A 333 -26.29 5.09 15.09
C PHE A 333 -27.74 4.59 15.11
N ASP A 334 -28.67 5.40 14.57
CA ASP A 334 -30.06 4.99 14.38
C ASP A 334 -30.19 4.22 13.05
N PRO A 335 -30.47 2.90 13.07
CA PRO A 335 -30.59 2.10 11.85
C PRO A 335 -31.75 2.56 10.96
N TYR A 336 -32.77 3.26 11.51
CA TYR A 336 -33.90 3.78 10.74
C TYR A 336 -33.61 5.10 10.03
N GLN A 337 -32.38 5.62 10.12
CA GLN A 337 -31.96 6.80 9.36
C GLN A 337 -30.93 6.45 8.24
N VAL A 338 -30.67 5.17 8.03
CA VAL A 338 -29.67 4.71 7.05
C VAL A 338 -30.31 4.45 5.70
N ASP A 339 -29.69 5.00 4.64
CA ASP A 339 -29.93 4.56 3.26
C ASP A 339 -28.73 3.81 2.71
N LEU A 340 -28.98 2.75 1.93
CA LEU A 340 -27.91 1.96 1.28
C LEU A 340 -28.10 1.92 -0.22
N TYR A 341 -26.98 2.07 -0.93
CA TYR A 341 -26.94 1.97 -2.38
C TYR A 341 -25.81 1.04 -2.81
N ILE A 342 -26.00 0.39 -3.95
CA ILE A 342 -24.92 -0.26 -4.72
C ILE A 342 -24.74 0.48 -6.04
N GLU A 343 -23.48 0.53 -6.52
CA GLU A 343 -23.10 1.27 -7.72
C GLU A 343 -21.99 0.55 -8.47
N SER A 344 -22.03 0.59 -9.81
CA SER A 344 -20.96 0.21 -10.72
C SER A 344 -21.11 0.96 -12.05
N GLU A 345 -20.34 0.64 -13.08
CA GLU A 345 -20.54 1.15 -14.43
C GLU A 345 -21.92 0.80 -15.02
N PHE A 346 -22.62 -0.20 -14.46
CA PHE A 346 -23.96 -0.59 -14.91
C PHE A 346 -25.09 0.22 -14.30
N GLY A 347 -24.82 1.07 -13.30
CA GLY A 347 -25.77 1.99 -12.71
C GLY A 347 -25.66 2.11 -11.20
N ASN A 348 -26.63 2.81 -10.61
CA ASN A 348 -26.79 3.03 -9.18
C ASN A 348 -28.18 2.58 -8.74
N LEU A 349 -28.29 1.88 -7.61
CA LEU A 349 -29.55 1.33 -7.11
C LEU A 349 -29.65 1.49 -5.60
N LYS A 350 -30.73 2.10 -5.12
CA LYS A 350 -31.06 2.16 -3.69
C LYS A 350 -31.66 0.84 -3.24
N LEU A 351 -31.01 0.17 -2.29
CA LEU A 351 -31.47 -1.09 -1.69
C LEU A 351 -32.26 -0.86 -0.39
N VAL A 352 -31.87 0.15 0.37
CA VAL A 352 -32.49 0.48 1.67
C VAL A 352 -32.77 1.97 1.72
N GLU A 353 -33.95 2.30 2.21
CA GLU A 353 -34.38 3.67 2.55
C GLU A 353 -34.91 3.71 3.99
N ASN A 354 -34.32 4.60 4.81
CA ASN A 354 -34.69 4.74 6.22
C ASN A 354 -34.70 3.39 6.96
N GLY A 355 -33.66 2.59 6.76
CA GLY A 355 -33.45 1.29 7.41
C GLY A 355 -34.33 0.13 6.88
N MET A 356 -35.18 0.38 5.91
CA MET A 356 -36.08 -0.64 5.33
C MET A 356 -35.76 -0.89 3.86
N ALA A 357 -35.97 -2.14 3.42
CA ALA A 357 -35.80 -2.51 2.03
C ALA A 357 -36.71 -1.69 1.11
N THR A 358 -36.17 -1.28 -0.03
CA THR A 358 -36.96 -0.71 -1.13
C THR A 358 -37.52 -1.83 -2.03
N ASP A 359 -38.47 -1.47 -2.89
CA ASP A 359 -38.96 -2.37 -3.96
C ASP A 359 -38.00 -2.27 -5.18
N TYR A 360 -36.81 -2.87 -5.06
CA TYR A 360 -35.81 -2.83 -6.12
C TYR A 360 -35.84 -4.10 -7.02
N SER A 361 -35.32 -3.98 -8.23
CA SER A 361 -35.18 -5.12 -9.15
C SER A 361 -33.97 -5.95 -8.79
N GLU A 362 -34.17 -7.22 -8.41
CA GLU A 362 -33.11 -8.19 -8.16
C GLU A 362 -32.23 -8.42 -9.41
N GLU A 363 -32.85 -8.46 -10.60
CA GLU A 363 -32.11 -8.61 -11.86
C GLU A 363 -31.15 -7.42 -12.09
N PHE A 364 -31.63 -6.20 -11.86
CA PHE A 364 -30.78 -5.01 -11.99
C PHE A 364 -29.69 -4.93 -10.92
N ALA A 365 -30.01 -5.33 -9.68
CA ALA A 365 -29.04 -5.43 -8.59
C ALA A 365 -27.93 -6.44 -8.93
N THR A 366 -28.26 -7.63 -9.40
CA THR A 366 -27.31 -8.65 -9.86
C THR A 366 -26.44 -8.14 -11.00
N LYS A 367 -27.01 -7.37 -11.96
CA LYS A 367 -26.26 -6.75 -13.05
C LYS A 367 -25.24 -5.74 -12.52
N ILE A 368 -25.60 -4.87 -11.58
CA ILE A 368 -24.68 -3.90 -10.95
C ILE A 368 -23.53 -4.66 -10.28
N LEU A 369 -23.83 -5.70 -9.53
CA LEU A 369 -22.85 -6.48 -8.77
C LEU A 369 -21.99 -7.41 -9.66
N SER A 370 -22.32 -7.61 -10.93
CA SER A 370 -21.50 -8.39 -11.86
C SER A 370 -20.23 -7.67 -12.33
N SER A 371 -20.11 -6.37 -12.06
CA SER A 371 -18.90 -5.59 -12.33
C SER A 371 -17.72 -6.08 -11.49
N ASP A 372 -16.49 -5.90 -11.99
CA ASP A 372 -15.24 -6.13 -11.27
C ASP A 372 -14.90 -4.97 -10.30
N TYR A 373 -15.63 -3.85 -10.36
CA TYR A 373 -15.54 -2.73 -9.42
C TYR A 373 -16.94 -2.35 -8.92
N VAL A 374 -17.20 -2.69 -7.67
CA VAL A 374 -18.49 -2.45 -7.00
C VAL A 374 -18.31 -1.45 -5.86
N LYS A 375 -19.21 -0.48 -5.78
CA LYS A 375 -19.31 0.47 -4.67
C LYS A 375 -20.56 0.19 -3.85
N THR A 376 -20.42 0.32 -2.54
CA THR A 376 -21.53 0.41 -1.60
C THR A 376 -21.50 1.78 -0.96
N ASN A 377 -22.56 2.57 -1.18
CA ASN A 377 -22.70 3.91 -0.62
C ASN A 377 -23.70 3.87 0.54
N ILE A 378 -23.25 4.31 1.71
CA ILE A 378 -23.98 4.31 2.99
C ILE A 378 -24.20 5.76 3.40
N GLU A 379 -25.48 6.18 3.48
CA GLU A 379 -25.88 7.51 3.92
C GLU A 379 -26.45 7.45 5.35
N MET A 380 -25.75 8.03 6.30
CA MET A 380 -26.10 7.95 7.73
C MET A 380 -26.99 9.10 8.20
N LYS A 381 -27.01 10.23 7.49
CA LYS A 381 -27.87 11.41 7.75
C LYS A 381 -27.71 12.04 9.16
N ILE A 382 -26.52 11.91 9.80
CA ILE A 382 -26.25 12.42 11.14
C ILE A 382 -25.55 13.78 11.08
N ALA A 383 -24.46 13.88 10.29
CA ALA A 383 -23.65 15.07 10.08
C ALA A 383 -22.99 15.04 8.67
N ASP A 384 -21.79 15.62 8.50
CA ASP A 384 -21.14 15.74 7.19
C ASP A 384 -19.86 14.89 7.05
N ALA A 385 -19.50 14.13 8.10
CA ALA A 385 -18.27 13.36 8.07
C ALA A 385 -18.38 12.15 7.12
N LYS A 386 -17.26 11.84 6.45
CA LYS A 386 -17.20 10.76 5.48
C LYS A 386 -15.91 9.99 5.56
N ALA A 387 -15.93 8.74 5.10
CA ALA A 387 -14.74 7.92 4.89
C ALA A 387 -15.01 6.85 3.83
N THR A 388 -13.93 6.39 3.20
CA THR A 388 -13.98 5.29 2.23
C THR A 388 -13.05 4.17 2.69
N ALA A 389 -13.47 2.91 2.52
CA ALA A 389 -12.64 1.73 2.69
C ALA A 389 -12.66 0.89 1.41
N TRP A 390 -11.55 0.21 1.13
CA TRP A 390 -11.43 -0.69 -0.03
C TRP A 390 -11.10 -2.10 0.40
N GLY A 391 -11.72 -3.06 -0.24
CA GLY A 391 -11.48 -4.47 -0.07
C GLY A 391 -11.74 -5.23 -1.35
N CYS A 392 -11.87 -6.53 -1.22
CA CYS A 392 -12.24 -7.42 -2.33
C CYS A 392 -13.34 -8.39 -1.89
N ASP A 393 -13.93 -9.08 -2.83
CA ASP A 393 -14.77 -10.22 -2.56
C ASP A 393 -14.01 -11.36 -1.86
N LEU A 394 -14.70 -12.38 -1.38
CA LEU A 394 -14.13 -13.58 -0.78
C LEU A 394 -14.55 -14.80 -1.61
N THR A 395 -13.56 -15.42 -2.25
CA THR A 395 -13.76 -16.52 -3.18
C THR A 395 -13.24 -17.86 -2.64
N TYR A 396 -13.52 -18.95 -3.33
CA TYR A 396 -12.94 -20.27 -3.02
C TYR A 396 -11.42 -20.31 -3.21
N ASP A 397 -10.89 -19.49 -4.14
CA ASP A 397 -9.46 -19.46 -4.44
C ASP A 397 -8.65 -18.85 -3.30
N TYR A 398 -9.22 -17.94 -2.48
CA TYR A 398 -8.56 -17.47 -1.25
C TYR A 398 -8.18 -18.64 -0.34
N VAL A 399 -9.12 -19.55 -0.06
CA VAL A 399 -8.86 -20.72 0.79
C VAL A 399 -7.85 -21.66 0.13
N LYS A 400 -7.96 -21.90 -1.16
CA LYS A 400 -7.03 -22.76 -1.91
C LYS A 400 -5.60 -22.22 -1.89
N ILE A 401 -5.40 -20.93 -2.16
CA ILE A 401 -4.09 -20.28 -2.15
C ILE A 401 -3.45 -20.40 -0.76
N ASN A 402 -4.21 -20.08 0.30
CA ASN A 402 -3.68 -20.06 1.66
C ASN A 402 -3.47 -21.47 2.26
N ALA A 403 -4.25 -22.47 1.86
CA ALA A 403 -4.05 -23.86 2.28
C ALA A 403 -2.73 -24.45 1.75
N ASP A 404 -2.27 -24.00 0.58
CA ASP A 404 -1.07 -24.47 -0.11
C ASP A 404 0.16 -23.54 0.08
N TYR A 405 0.02 -22.42 0.82
CA TYR A 405 1.09 -21.45 1.06
C TYR A 405 2.18 -22.03 1.96
N ARG A 406 3.11 -22.78 1.35
CA ARG A 406 4.30 -23.38 2.01
C ARG A 406 5.60 -23.09 1.24
N SER A 407 5.54 -22.19 0.30
CA SER A 407 6.68 -21.91 -0.60
C SER A 407 7.82 -21.16 0.06
#